data_85d52e4362846bea34ad1eff112f2865
#
_entry.id   85d52e4362846bea34ad1eff112f2865
#
_cell.length_a   1.000
_cell.length_b   1.000
_cell.length_c   1.000
_cell.angle_alpha   90.00
_cell.angle_beta   90.00
_cell.angle_gamma   90.00
#
_symmetry.space_group_name_H-M   'P 1'
#
loop_
_entity.id
_entity.type
_entity.pdbx_description
1 polymer ?
#
loop_
_entity_poly.entity_id
_entity_poly.type
_entity_poly.pdbx_seq_one_letter_code
_entity_poly.pdbx_strand_id
1 'polypeptide(L)'
;MGIEEDIQQNKFRNPHQKAAINLLYTHSWMREKTKAVFDAEDITPQQFNILRILRGSFPQPLSTLQIRERMLEKMSDTSRIVDRL
;
A
#
# COMPACT_ATOMS: atom_id res chain seq x y z
N MET A 1 9.88 18.85 11.78
CA MET A 1 9.44 17.57 12.30
C MET A 1 10.17 16.44 11.59
N GLY A 2 11.02 15.74 12.29
CA GLY A 2 11.82 14.66 11.73
C GLY A 2 11.46 13.31 12.35
N ILE A 3 11.93 12.22 11.72
CA ILE A 3 11.67 10.88 12.23
C ILE A 3 12.27 10.69 13.62
N GLU A 4 13.43 11.26 13.88
CA GLU A 4 14.10 11.16 15.18
C GLU A 4 13.24 11.70 16.31
N GLU A 5 12.57 12.82 16.08
CA GLU A 5 11.70 13.45 17.08
C GLU A 5 10.42 12.65 17.26
N ASP A 6 9.83 12.22 16.15
CA ASP A 6 8.53 11.53 16.16
C ASP A 6 8.60 10.20 16.90
N ILE A 7 9.68 9.45 16.76
CA ILE A 7 9.85 8.16 17.43
C ILE A 7 10.77 8.23 18.64
N GLN A 8 11.26 9.44 18.97
CA GLN A 8 12.13 9.69 20.12
C GLN A 8 13.39 8.82 20.09
N GLN A 9 13.97 8.68 18.91
CA GLN A 9 15.19 7.90 18.71
C GLN A 9 16.12 8.69 17.81
N ASN A 10 17.33 9.01 18.30
CA ASN A 10 18.31 9.77 17.54
C ASN A 10 19.54 8.96 17.17
N LYS A 11 19.60 7.67 17.54
CA LYS A 11 20.68 6.78 17.17
C LYS A 11 20.13 5.56 16.44
N PHE A 12 20.74 5.25 15.32
CA PHE A 12 20.41 4.09 14.51
C PHE A 12 21.68 3.28 14.29
N ARG A 13 21.51 1.95 14.14
CA ARG A 13 22.62 1.03 13.93
C ARG A 13 23.45 1.44 12.70
N ASN A 14 22.75 1.84 11.64
CA ASN A 14 23.38 2.27 10.39
C ASN A 14 22.33 3.02 9.56
N PRO A 15 22.73 3.66 8.45
CA PRO A 15 21.77 4.37 7.59
C PRO A 15 20.66 3.47 7.01
N HIS A 16 20.94 2.19 6.77
CA HIS A 16 19.94 1.26 6.26
C HIS A 16 18.84 1.01 7.27
N GLN A 17 19.20 0.87 8.55
CA GLN A 17 18.23 0.73 9.63
C GLN A 17 17.35 1.98 9.73
N LYS A 18 17.95 3.16 9.67
CA LYS A 18 17.21 4.41 9.71
C LYS A 18 16.23 4.50 8.55
N ALA A 19 16.66 4.13 7.35
CA ALA A 19 15.80 4.14 6.17
C ALA A 19 14.63 3.17 6.32
N ALA A 20 14.89 1.95 6.81
CA ALA A 20 13.84 0.94 7.00
C ALA A 20 12.80 1.42 8.02
N ILE A 21 13.26 1.95 9.14
CA ILE A 21 12.36 2.47 10.18
C ILE A 21 11.55 3.64 9.65
N ASN A 22 12.18 4.54 8.88
CA ASN A 22 11.52 5.68 8.29
C ASN A 22 10.42 5.23 7.32
N LEU A 23 10.68 4.22 6.50
CA LEU A 23 9.68 3.68 5.57
C LEU A 23 8.50 3.04 6.32
N LEU A 24 8.77 2.29 7.37
CA LEU A 24 7.71 1.68 8.18
C LEU A 24 6.87 2.74 8.87
N TYR A 25 7.50 3.75 9.43
CA TYR A 25 6.80 4.85 10.08
C TYR A 25 5.94 5.62 9.08
N THR A 26 6.50 5.96 7.93
CA THR A 26 5.79 6.70 6.88
C THR A 26 4.61 5.89 6.36
N HIS A 27 4.78 4.59 6.16
CA HIS A 27 3.71 3.70 5.71
C HIS A 27 2.55 3.68 6.71
N SER A 28 2.85 3.57 8.00
CA SER A 28 1.82 3.60 9.04
C SER A 28 1.07 4.92 9.06
N TRP A 29 1.79 6.02 8.94
CA TRP A 29 1.20 7.37 8.88
C TRP A 29 0.28 7.50 7.67
N MET A 30 0.71 7.02 6.51
CA MET A 30 -0.10 7.07 5.29
C MET A 30 -1.36 6.22 5.42
N ARG A 31 -1.26 5.04 6.02
CA ARG A 31 -2.42 4.18 6.26
C ARG A 31 -3.48 4.88 7.08
N GLU A 32 -3.07 5.56 8.13
CA GLU A 32 -4.01 6.33 8.96
C GLU A 32 -4.69 7.44 8.18
N LYS A 33 -3.92 8.17 7.37
CA LYS A 33 -4.43 9.30 6.60
C LYS A 33 -5.39 8.87 5.50
N THR A 34 -5.15 7.72 4.89
CA THR A 34 -5.98 7.22 3.79
C THR A 34 -7.15 6.37 4.27
N LYS A 35 -7.12 5.90 5.51
CA LYS A 35 -8.16 5.02 6.05
C LYS A 35 -9.56 5.62 5.92
N ALA A 36 -9.71 6.89 6.29
CA ALA A 36 -11.01 7.54 6.22
C ALA A 36 -11.57 7.61 4.81
N VAL A 37 -10.69 7.82 3.82
CA VAL A 37 -11.09 7.87 2.40
C VAL A 37 -11.58 6.50 1.94
N PHE A 38 -10.82 5.44 2.25
CA PHE A 38 -11.18 4.09 1.86
C PHE A 38 -12.47 3.62 2.56
N ASP A 39 -12.62 3.93 3.85
CA ASP A 39 -13.81 3.58 4.60
C ASP A 39 -15.05 4.28 4.03
N ALA A 40 -14.92 5.53 3.60
CA ALA A 40 -16.01 6.29 3.02
C ALA A 40 -16.50 5.67 1.70
N GLU A 41 -15.59 5.09 0.92
CA GLU A 41 -15.91 4.44 -0.34
C GLU A 41 -16.19 2.94 -0.19
N ASP A 42 -16.10 2.42 1.03
CA ASP A 42 -16.31 1.01 1.36
C ASP A 42 -15.42 0.08 0.53
N ILE A 43 -14.15 0.45 0.40
CA ILE A 43 -13.15 -0.39 -0.28
C ILE A 43 -11.91 -0.56 0.60
N THR A 44 -11.19 -1.66 0.36
CA THR A 44 -9.92 -1.91 1.04
C THR A 44 -8.77 -1.33 0.22
N PRO A 45 -7.59 -1.12 0.84
CA PRO A 45 -6.40 -0.74 0.07
C PRO A 45 -6.05 -1.71 -1.06
N GLN A 46 -6.27 -3.00 -0.85
CA GLN A 46 -6.02 -4.02 -1.87
C GLN A 46 -6.98 -3.87 -3.05
N GLN A 47 -8.26 -3.63 -2.76
CA GLN A 47 -9.27 -3.38 -3.81
C GLN A 47 -8.94 -2.12 -4.60
N PHE A 48 -8.53 -1.06 -3.89
CA PHE A 48 -8.10 0.18 -4.53
C PHE A 48 -6.90 -0.08 -5.46
N ASN A 49 -5.94 -0.88 -5.01
CA ASN A 49 -4.77 -1.21 -5.82
C ASN A 49 -5.16 -1.91 -7.12
N ILE A 50 -6.10 -2.86 -7.05
CA ILE A 50 -6.60 -3.55 -8.24
C ILE A 50 -7.30 -2.58 -9.19
N LEU A 51 -8.15 -1.71 -8.67
CA LEU A 51 -8.85 -0.72 -9.49
C LEU A 51 -7.87 0.24 -10.16
N ARG A 52 -6.83 0.63 -9.46
CA ARG A 52 -5.78 1.50 -10.01
C ARG A 52 -5.07 0.82 -11.18
N ILE A 53 -4.76 -0.47 -11.03
CA ILE A 53 -4.11 -1.25 -12.08
C ILE A 53 -5.01 -1.36 -13.30
N LEU A 54 -6.28 -1.66 -13.10
CA LEU A 54 -7.25 -1.78 -14.20
C LEU A 54 -7.42 -0.45 -14.94
N ARG A 55 -7.49 0.65 -14.20
CA ARG A 55 -7.61 1.97 -14.80
C ARG A 55 -6.39 2.31 -15.65
N GLY A 56 -5.21 1.94 -15.19
CA GLY A 56 -3.97 2.18 -15.92
C GLY A 56 -3.88 1.40 -17.22
N SER A 57 -4.63 0.30 -17.35
CA SER A 57 -4.66 -0.54 -18.55
C SER A 57 -5.86 -0.26 -19.44
N PHE A 58 -6.79 0.58 -18.99
CA PHE A 58 -8.00 0.88 -19.74
C PHE A 58 -7.65 1.37 -21.18
N PRO A 59 -8.36 0.91 -22.23
CA PRO A 59 -9.55 0.03 -22.20
C PRO A 59 -9.23 -1.47 -22.29
N GLN A 60 -7.98 -1.87 -22.13
CA GLN A 60 -7.57 -3.26 -22.25
C GLN A 60 -7.89 -4.03 -20.97
N PRO A 61 -8.60 -5.17 -21.06
CA PRO A 61 -8.86 -5.99 -19.89
C PRO A 61 -7.58 -6.72 -19.46
N LEU A 62 -7.52 -7.10 -18.19
CA LEU A 62 -6.41 -7.86 -17.63
C LEU A 62 -6.91 -9.13 -16.98
N SER A 63 -6.13 -10.21 -17.12
CA SER A 63 -6.39 -11.45 -16.39
C SER A 63 -6.06 -11.27 -14.92
N THR A 64 -6.58 -12.17 -14.07
CA THR A 64 -6.26 -12.17 -12.65
C THR A 64 -4.75 -12.31 -12.42
N LEU A 65 -4.09 -13.13 -13.22
CA LEU A 65 -2.64 -13.31 -13.11
C LEU A 65 -1.89 -12.00 -13.42
N GLN A 66 -2.30 -11.30 -14.47
CA GLN A 66 -1.68 -10.03 -14.84
C GLN A 66 -1.87 -8.98 -13.75
N ILE A 67 -3.05 -8.94 -13.12
CA ILE A 67 -3.32 -8.04 -12.00
C ILE A 67 -2.40 -8.40 -10.83
N ARG A 68 -2.28 -9.68 -10.50
CA ARG A 68 -1.44 -10.15 -9.40
C ARG A 68 0.02 -9.73 -9.59
N GLU A 69 0.52 -9.83 -10.81
CA GLU A 69 1.90 -9.46 -11.12
C GLU A 69 2.18 -7.97 -10.91
N ARG A 70 1.14 -7.14 -10.96
CA ARG A 70 1.24 -5.69 -10.82
C ARG A 70 0.87 -5.18 -9.43
N MET A 71 0.46 -6.07 -8.53
CA MET A 71 0.11 -5.69 -7.16
C MET A 71 1.35 -5.26 -6.38
N LEU A 72 1.17 -4.26 -5.52
CA LEU A 72 2.23 -3.85 -4.61
C LEU A 72 2.53 -4.95 -3.60
N GLU A 73 1.49 -5.66 -3.16
CA GLU A 73 1.66 -6.82 -2.28
C GLU A 73 1.43 -8.10 -3.08
N LYS A 74 2.53 -8.75 -3.48
CA LYS A 74 2.48 -9.95 -4.31
C LYS A 74 1.87 -11.15 -3.58
N MET A 75 1.83 -11.11 -2.26
CA MET A 75 1.29 -12.21 -1.43
C MET A 75 -0.22 -12.15 -1.27
N SER A 76 -0.87 -11.11 -1.75
CA SER A 76 -2.32 -10.96 -1.66
C SER A 76 -3.04 -12.01 -2.52
N ASP A 77 -4.18 -12.51 -2.04
CA ASP A 77 -5.04 -13.40 -2.79
C ASP A 77 -5.88 -12.59 -3.79
N THR A 78 -5.31 -12.32 -4.94
CA THR A 78 -5.90 -11.44 -5.95
C THR A 78 -7.24 -11.97 -6.46
N SER A 79 -7.37 -13.28 -6.69
CA SER A 79 -8.60 -13.87 -7.18
C SER A 79 -9.76 -13.61 -6.21
N ARG A 80 -9.53 -13.83 -4.92
CA ARG A 80 -10.54 -13.61 -3.89
C ARG A 80 -10.93 -12.13 -3.79
N ILE A 81 -9.93 -11.24 -3.89
CA ILE A 81 -10.17 -9.80 -3.81
C ILE A 81 -10.99 -9.34 -5.02
N VAL A 82 -10.65 -9.82 -6.21
CA VAL A 82 -11.40 -9.49 -7.44
C VAL A 82 -12.85 -9.97 -7.34
N ASP A 83 -13.06 -11.16 -6.81
CA ASP A 83 -14.41 -11.72 -6.67
C ASP A 83 -15.30 -10.88 -5.74
N ARG A 84 -14.70 -10.12 -4.83
CA ARG A 84 -15.42 -9.28 -3.88
C ARG A 84 -15.64 -7.85 -4.37
N LEU A 85 -15.07 -7.51 -5.51
CA LEU A 85 -15.32 -6.20 -6.12
C LEU A 85 -16.70 -6.16 -6.83
#